data_1752eecd8f2b6eb75bb8ea1828f31634
#
_entry.id   1752eecd8f2b6eb75bb8ea1828f31634
#
_cell.length_a   1.000
_cell.length_b   1.000
_cell.length_c   1.000
_cell.angle_alpha   90.00
_cell.angle_beta   90.00
_cell.angle_gamma   90.00
#
_symmetry.space_group_name_H-M   'P 1'
#
loop_
_entity.id
_entity.type
_entity.pdbx_description
1 polymer ?
#
loop_
_entity_poly.entity_id
_entity_poly.type
_entity_poly.pdbx_seq_one_letter_code
_entity_poly.pdbx_strand_id
1 'polypeptide(L)'
;MSTVTSLDAFLAQVAQRDGHQPEFLQAVREVFTSIWPFLEANPKYRSEGLLERLVEPERAFQFRVAWTDDNGQVQVNRAFRVQFNSAIGPFKGGMRFHPSVNLSILKFLGFEQIFKNALTTLPMGGAKGGSDFDPKGKSDAEVMRFCQALMAELYRHVGADTDVPAGDIGVGGREVGYLAGYMKKLSNQAACVFTGRGLSFGGSLIRPEATGYGLVYFAQAMLAEKGDSFTGKVVSVSGSGNVAQYAIEKALSLGAKVVTCSDSSGYVYDVEGFTTEKLAALLEIKNVKRGRVKDYAEQFGLQYFEGKRPWEVKVDIALPCATQNELELSDAQRLIKNGVRLVAEGANMPTTIEATEALQAAGVLFGPGKAANAGGVTTSGLEMAQSSQRLYWTAEEVDAKLHRIMLDIHANCKKYGTIEGQENINYVVGANVAGFVKVADAMLAQGVY
;
A
#
# COMPACT_ATOMS: atom_id res chain seq x y z
N MET A 1 6.04 26.56 -22.50
CA MET A 1 5.42 25.28 -22.92
C MET A 1 6.47 24.21 -22.68
N SER A 2 6.11 23.07 -22.08
CA SER A 2 7.02 21.93 -21.96
C SER A 2 7.52 21.56 -23.36
N THR A 3 8.81 21.28 -23.50
CA THR A 3 9.44 20.83 -24.76
C THR A 3 9.06 19.39 -25.10
N VAL A 4 8.34 18.71 -24.21
CA VAL A 4 7.94 17.31 -24.32
C VAL A 4 6.67 17.21 -25.17
N THR A 5 6.80 16.65 -26.36
CA THR A 5 5.71 16.57 -27.37
C THR A 5 4.96 15.24 -27.34
N SER A 6 5.58 14.17 -26.83
CA SER A 6 5.00 12.83 -26.78
C SER A 6 5.41 12.06 -25.52
N LEU A 7 4.67 10.99 -25.20
CA LEU A 7 5.00 10.06 -24.11
C LEU A 7 6.42 9.50 -24.27
N ASP A 8 6.77 9.03 -25.46
CA ASP A 8 8.08 8.41 -25.71
C ASP A 8 9.21 9.41 -25.51
N ALA A 9 9.04 10.66 -25.96
CA ALA A 9 10.03 11.73 -25.75
C ALA A 9 10.21 12.03 -24.26
N PHE A 10 9.12 12.07 -23.50
CA PHE A 10 9.16 12.26 -22.05
C PHE A 10 9.88 11.09 -21.34
N LEU A 11 9.51 9.86 -21.65
CA LEU A 11 10.13 8.67 -21.06
C LEU A 11 11.63 8.58 -21.42
N ALA A 12 11.99 8.94 -22.66
CA ALA A 12 13.40 8.99 -23.07
C ALA A 12 14.21 10.04 -22.29
N GLN A 13 13.62 11.20 -22.02
CA GLN A 13 14.26 12.26 -21.20
C GLN A 13 14.49 11.77 -19.77
N VAL A 14 13.52 11.13 -19.14
CA VAL A 14 13.65 10.56 -17.79
C VAL A 14 14.71 9.45 -17.78
N ALA A 15 14.69 8.56 -18.77
CA ALA A 15 15.66 7.48 -18.89
C ALA A 15 17.10 7.97 -19.12
N GLN A 16 17.29 9.08 -19.82
CA GLN A 16 18.62 9.69 -19.99
C GLN A 16 19.21 10.15 -18.66
N ARG A 17 18.38 10.69 -17.76
CA ARG A 17 18.80 11.18 -16.44
C ARG A 17 18.95 10.03 -15.43
N ASP A 18 18.00 9.13 -15.40
CA ASP A 18 17.84 8.10 -14.36
C ASP A 18 18.09 6.67 -14.88
N GLY A 19 18.85 6.49 -15.96
CA GLY A 19 19.06 5.20 -16.63
C GLY A 19 19.64 4.07 -15.77
N HIS A 20 20.22 4.41 -14.62
CA HIS A 20 20.74 3.49 -13.62
C HIS A 20 19.69 3.09 -12.55
N GLN A 21 18.43 3.47 -12.72
CA GLN A 21 17.33 3.25 -11.76
C GLN A 21 16.14 2.52 -12.43
N PRO A 22 16.28 1.23 -12.78
CA PRO A 22 15.31 0.51 -13.59
C PRO A 22 13.94 0.40 -12.96
N GLU A 23 13.83 0.19 -11.63
CA GLU A 23 12.54 0.08 -10.93
C GLU A 23 11.79 1.43 -10.96
N PHE A 24 12.51 2.53 -10.81
CA PHE A 24 11.92 3.86 -10.91
C PHE A 24 11.43 4.17 -12.31
N LEU A 25 12.23 3.86 -13.35
CA LEU A 25 11.84 4.06 -14.74
C LEU A 25 10.61 3.24 -15.13
N GLN A 26 10.48 2.01 -14.62
CA GLN A 26 9.31 1.18 -14.83
C GLN A 26 8.06 1.84 -14.25
N ALA A 27 8.10 2.31 -13.02
CA ALA A 27 6.97 2.97 -12.37
C ALA A 27 6.54 4.26 -13.10
N VAL A 28 7.51 5.07 -13.54
CA VAL A 28 7.22 6.27 -14.34
C VAL A 28 6.52 5.88 -15.64
N ARG A 29 7.01 4.86 -16.35
CA ARG A 29 6.39 4.37 -17.59
C ARG A 29 4.95 3.91 -17.34
N GLU A 30 4.70 3.09 -16.33
CA GLU A 30 3.37 2.56 -16.01
C GLU A 30 2.37 3.68 -15.71
N VAL A 31 2.73 4.62 -14.86
CA VAL A 31 1.86 5.74 -14.50
C VAL A 31 1.60 6.63 -15.71
N PHE A 32 2.65 7.09 -16.41
CA PHE A 32 2.48 8.04 -17.52
C PHE A 32 1.80 7.41 -18.73
N THR A 33 1.99 6.12 -19.01
CA THR A 33 1.23 5.43 -20.06
C THR A 33 -0.27 5.49 -19.77
N SER A 34 -0.66 5.29 -18.52
CA SER A 34 -2.08 5.29 -18.14
C SER A 34 -2.72 6.69 -18.12
N ILE A 35 -1.97 7.74 -17.78
CA ILE A 35 -2.51 9.11 -17.69
C ILE A 35 -2.28 9.95 -18.96
N TRP A 36 -1.49 9.48 -19.92
CA TRP A 36 -1.11 10.28 -21.10
C TRP A 36 -2.30 10.74 -21.94
N PRO A 37 -3.30 9.91 -22.25
CA PRO A 37 -4.49 10.36 -22.97
C PRO A 37 -5.23 11.50 -22.24
N PHE A 38 -5.26 11.46 -20.90
CA PHE A 38 -5.82 12.55 -20.11
C PHE A 38 -5.00 13.83 -20.21
N LEU A 39 -3.65 13.74 -20.25
CA LEU A 39 -2.76 14.90 -20.43
C LEU A 39 -2.91 15.54 -21.80
N GLU A 40 -3.14 14.76 -22.85
CA GLU A 40 -3.40 15.27 -24.19
C GLU A 40 -4.71 16.07 -24.26
N ALA A 41 -5.75 15.56 -23.58
CA ALA A 41 -7.04 16.24 -23.47
C ALA A 41 -7.02 17.47 -22.54
N ASN A 42 -6.00 17.62 -21.66
CA ASN A 42 -5.91 18.67 -20.67
C ASN A 42 -4.55 19.40 -20.70
N PRO A 43 -4.32 20.30 -21.68
CA PRO A 43 -3.00 20.92 -21.92
C PRO A 43 -2.44 21.71 -20.72
N LYS A 44 -3.29 22.18 -19.79
CA LYS A 44 -2.83 22.88 -18.58
C LYS A 44 -1.81 22.11 -17.77
N TYR A 45 -1.89 20.78 -17.77
CA TYR A 45 -0.95 19.92 -17.04
C TYR A 45 0.38 19.67 -17.76
N ARG A 46 0.57 20.29 -18.93
CA ARG A 46 1.82 20.23 -19.69
C ARG A 46 2.58 21.58 -19.66
N SER A 47 2.21 22.45 -18.74
CA SER A 47 2.83 23.77 -18.52
C SER A 47 3.79 23.75 -17.33
N GLU A 48 4.62 24.77 -17.21
CA GLU A 48 5.46 25.08 -16.05
C GLU A 48 6.45 23.95 -15.63
N GLY A 49 6.83 23.07 -16.55
CA GLY A 49 7.67 21.91 -16.22
C GLY A 49 7.04 20.95 -15.21
N LEU A 50 5.69 20.91 -15.17
CA LEU A 50 4.95 20.14 -14.17
C LEU A 50 5.31 18.64 -14.19
N LEU A 51 5.40 18.05 -15.38
CA LEU A 51 5.69 16.63 -15.53
C LEU A 51 7.13 16.31 -15.11
N GLU A 52 8.06 17.18 -15.48
CA GLU A 52 9.47 17.08 -15.12
C GLU A 52 9.67 17.21 -13.60
N ARG A 53 8.96 18.15 -12.96
CA ARG A 53 8.97 18.33 -11.50
C ARG A 53 8.33 17.13 -10.78
N LEU A 54 7.29 16.53 -11.36
CA LEU A 54 6.58 15.42 -10.75
C LEU A 54 7.42 14.13 -10.70
N VAL A 55 8.35 13.94 -11.62
CA VAL A 55 9.24 12.77 -11.66
C VAL A 55 10.61 13.03 -11.02
N GLU A 56 10.82 14.20 -10.45
CA GLU A 56 12.01 14.53 -9.68
C GLU A 56 11.65 14.69 -8.21
N PRO A 57 12.25 13.92 -7.28
CA PRO A 57 11.99 14.12 -5.86
C PRO A 57 12.48 15.49 -5.41
N GLU A 58 11.74 16.16 -4.53
CA GLU A 58 12.14 17.43 -3.95
C GLU A 58 13.48 17.30 -3.22
N ARG A 59 13.69 16.16 -2.53
CA ARG A 59 14.94 15.85 -1.82
C ARG A 59 15.17 14.36 -1.73
N ALA A 60 16.43 13.94 -1.79
CA ALA A 60 16.86 12.59 -1.47
C ALA A 60 18.07 12.64 -0.54
N PHE A 61 18.00 11.98 0.59
CA PHE A 61 19.09 11.87 1.57
C PHE A 61 19.64 10.45 1.55
N GLN A 62 20.97 10.34 1.50
CA GLN A 62 21.68 9.09 1.73
C GLN A 62 22.67 9.30 2.86
N PHE A 63 22.68 8.41 3.83
CA PHE A 63 23.59 8.50 4.97
C PHE A 63 24.05 7.12 5.45
N ARG A 64 25.20 7.13 6.13
CA ARG A 64 25.77 5.95 6.78
C ARG A 64 25.13 5.74 8.14
N VAL A 65 24.80 4.50 8.48
CA VAL A 65 24.36 4.09 9.80
C VAL A 65 25.39 3.11 10.37
N ALA A 66 26.16 3.55 11.35
CA ALA A 66 27.12 2.71 12.09
C ALA A 66 26.51 2.34 13.45
N TRP A 67 26.52 1.04 13.76
CA TRP A 67 25.97 0.51 15.00
C TRP A 67 26.78 -0.71 15.47
N THR A 68 26.60 -1.14 16.72
CA THR A 68 27.34 -2.26 17.30
C THR A 68 26.40 -3.45 17.52
N ASP A 69 26.79 -4.63 17.07
CA ASP A 69 26.05 -5.88 17.28
C ASP A 69 26.23 -6.43 18.72
N ASP A 70 25.61 -7.56 19.02
CA ASP A 70 25.67 -8.19 20.36
C ASP A 70 27.06 -8.76 20.68
N ASN A 71 27.91 -8.95 19.68
CA ASN A 71 29.30 -9.39 19.84
C ASN A 71 30.29 -8.22 20.01
N GLY A 72 29.79 -6.98 20.05
CA GLY A 72 30.61 -5.78 20.15
C GLY A 72 31.30 -5.38 18.81
N GLN A 73 30.88 -5.98 17.68
CA GLN A 73 31.44 -5.67 16.38
C GLN A 73 30.67 -4.49 15.75
N VAL A 74 31.43 -3.57 15.13
CA VAL A 74 30.84 -2.44 14.40
C VAL A 74 30.28 -2.91 13.06
N GLN A 75 29.02 -2.65 12.87
CA GLN A 75 28.27 -2.87 11.65
C GLN A 75 28.01 -1.55 10.93
N VAL A 76 28.00 -1.54 9.60
CA VAL A 76 27.76 -0.35 8.80
C VAL A 76 26.72 -0.63 7.73
N ASN A 77 25.63 0.11 7.78
CA ASN A 77 24.57 0.06 6.79
C ASN A 77 24.42 1.39 6.05
N ARG A 78 23.78 1.34 4.90
CA ARG A 78 23.37 2.50 4.13
C ARG A 78 21.88 2.75 4.35
N ALA A 79 21.53 4.00 4.56
CA ALA A 79 20.12 4.38 4.69
C ALA A 79 19.78 5.56 3.78
N PHE A 80 18.47 5.67 3.48
CA PHE A 80 17.94 6.68 2.57
C PHE A 80 16.62 7.23 3.07
N ARG A 81 16.32 8.48 2.72
CA ARG A 81 14.98 9.06 2.74
C ARG A 81 14.77 9.86 1.45
N VAL A 82 13.76 9.49 0.68
CA VAL A 82 13.32 10.21 -0.51
C VAL A 82 12.05 10.96 -0.16
N GLN A 83 12.13 12.28 -0.07
CA GLN A 83 11.03 13.22 0.10
C GLN A 83 10.61 13.63 -1.31
N PHE A 84 9.56 12.97 -1.82
CA PHE A 84 9.29 13.01 -3.24
C PHE A 84 8.48 14.23 -3.65
N ASN A 85 7.33 14.47 -2.99
CA ASN A 85 6.46 15.59 -3.30
C ASN A 85 5.65 16.01 -2.08
N SER A 86 5.64 17.29 -1.76
CA SER A 86 4.95 17.88 -0.60
C SER A 86 3.77 18.79 -0.98
N ALA A 87 3.39 18.87 -2.25
CA ALA A 87 2.40 19.83 -2.72
C ALA A 87 1.04 19.75 -1.99
N ILE A 88 0.66 18.57 -1.51
CA ILE A 88 -0.63 18.37 -0.82
C ILE A 88 -0.51 18.20 0.70
N GLY A 89 0.68 18.30 1.26
CA GLY A 89 0.91 18.18 2.71
C GLY A 89 2.28 17.61 3.04
N PRO A 90 2.55 17.35 4.33
CA PRO A 90 3.82 16.79 4.79
C PRO A 90 4.17 15.52 4.01
N PHE A 91 5.45 15.32 3.75
CA PHE A 91 5.92 14.07 3.16
C PHE A 91 5.46 12.86 4.00
N LYS A 92 4.94 11.83 3.38
CA LYS A 92 4.40 10.66 4.07
C LYS A 92 4.73 9.37 3.33
N GLY A 93 5.31 8.40 4.05
CA GLY A 93 5.59 7.08 3.51
C GLY A 93 6.45 6.23 4.43
N GLY A 94 6.42 4.91 4.21
CA GLY A 94 7.08 3.93 5.07
C GLY A 94 8.61 3.96 5.04
N MET A 95 9.20 3.35 6.06
CA MET A 95 10.61 2.96 6.12
C MET A 95 10.71 1.44 5.90
N ARG A 96 11.59 1.01 5.01
CA ARG A 96 11.83 -0.42 4.72
C ARG A 96 13.20 -0.85 5.22
N PHE A 97 13.25 -1.95 5.98
CA PHE A 97 14.53 -2.59 6.36
C PHE A 97 14.63 -3.93 5.65
N HIS A 98 15.46 -3.96 4.60
CA HIS A 98 15.66 -5.17 3.81
C HIS A 98 16.98 -5.06 3.02
N PRO A 99 17.76 -6.16 2.86
CA PRO A 99 19.03 -6.12 2.13
C PRO A 99 18.97 -5.59 0.70
N SER A 100 17.81 -5.70 0.04
CA SER A 100 17.63 -5.19 -1.32
C SER A 100 17.42 -3.69 -1.43
N VAL A 101 17.30 -2.97 -0.32
CA VAL A 101 17.02 -1.52 -0.34
C VAL A 101 18.15 -0.76 -1.01
N ASN A 102 17.77 0.01 -2.04
CA ASN A 102 18.63 0.93 -2.76
C ASN A 102 17.84 2.19 -3.17
N LEU A 103 18.51 3.17 -3.74
CA LEU A 103 17.86 4.44 -4.10
C LEU A 103 16.80 4.27 -5.20
N SER A 104 17.02 3.40 -6.19
CA SER A 104 16.06 3.16 -7.28
C SER A 104 14.73 2.63 -6.74
N ILE A 105 14.79 1.62 -5.86
CA ILE A 105 13.61 1.06 -5.20
C ILE A 105 12.87 2.12 -4.36
N LEU A 106 13.61 2.97 -3.64
CA LEU A 106 12.97 3.99 -2.80
C LEU A 106 12.42 5.17 -3.61
N LYS A 107 13.04 5.55 -4.72
CA LYS A 107 12.45 6.50 -5.68
C LYS A 107 11.17 5.94 -6.30
N PHE A 108 11.20 4.69 -6.77
CA PHE A 108 10.01 4.00 -7.26
C PHE A 108 8.86 4.05 -6.24
N LEU A 109 9.12 3.55 -5.02
CA LEU A 109 8.11 3.50 -3.97
C LEU A 109 7.64 4.89 -3.51
N GLY A 110 8.52 5.88 -3.49
CA GLY A 110 8.19 7.26 -3.15
C GLY A 110 7.31 7.92 -4.20
N PHE A 111 7.61 7.69 -5.49
CA PHE A 111 6.81 8.15 -6.61
C PHE A 111 5.39 7.58 -6.59
N GLU A 112 5.25 6.26 -6.42
CA GLU A 112 3.95 5.60 -6.27
C GLU A 112 3.16 6.12 -5.06
N GLN A 113 3.87 6.43 -3.98
CA GLN A 113 3.27 6.92 -2.74
C GLN A 113 2.59 8.27 -2.90
N ILE A 114 3.06 9.14 -3.82
CA ILE A 114 2.42 10.44 -4.11
C ILE A 114 0.96 10.23 -4.49
N PHE A 115 0.71 9.38 -5.47
CA PHE A 115 -0.64 9.14 -6.02
C PHE A 115 -1.52 8.39 -5.02
N LYS A 116 -0.96 7.40 -4.33
CA LYS A 116 -1.68 6.65 -3.29
C LYS A 116 -2.17 7.56 -2.16
N ASN A 117 -1.31 8.46 -1.67
CA ASN A 117 -1.67 9.40 -0.62
C ASN A 117 -2.69 10.42 -1.11
N ALA A 118 -2.54 10.91 -2.34
CA ALA A 118 -3.47 11.85 -2.94
C ALA A 118 -4.89 11.30 -3.04
N LEU A 119 -5.05 10.00 -3.33
CA LEU A 119 -6.36 9.35 -3.39
C LEU A 119 -7.11 9.39 -2.05
N THR A 120 -6.41 9.35 -0.92
CA THR A 120 -7.06 9.39 0.41
C THR A 120 -7.80 10.68 0.71
N THR A 121 -7.64 11.71 -0.12
CA THR A 121 -8.13 13.08 0.11
C THR A 121 -7.50 13.80 1.32
N LEU A 122 -6.74 13.11 2.13
CA LEU A 122 -6.03 13.69 3.28
C LEU A 122 -4.81 14.53 2.84
N PRO A 123 -4.41 15.53 3.65
CA PRO A 123 -3.28 16.40 3.32
C PRO A 123 -1.94 15.70 3.61
N MET A 124 -1.53 14.80 2.73
CA MET A 124 -0.30 14.03 2.86
C MET A 124 0.42 13.97 1.52
N GLY A 125 1.66 14.44 1.48
CA GLY A 125 2.58 14.29 0.36
C GLY A 125 3.11 12.85 0.21
N GLY A 126 4.11 12.66 -0.65
CA GLY A 126 4.72 11.35 -0.91
C GLY A 126 6.17 11.29 -0.49
N ALA A 127 6.55 10.21 0.19
CA ALA A 127 7.93 9.89 0.55
C ALA A 127 8.15 8.39 0.68
N LYS A 128 9.42 7.98 0.68
CA LYS A 128 9.82 6.64 1.06
C LYS A 128 11.23 6.64 1.64
N GLY A 129 11.49 5.76 2.59
CA GLY A 129 12.82 5.59 3.14
C GLY A 129 13.15 4.14 3.46
N GLY A 130 14.35 3.90 3.91
CA GLY A 130 14.77 2.57 4.30
C GLY A 130 16.27 2.41 4.43
N SER A 131 16.67 1.19 4.73
CA SER A 131 18.06 0.77 4.85
C SER A 131 18.23 -0.65 4.34
N ASP A 132 19.45 -0.97 3.91
CA ASP A 132 19.90 -2.34 3.58
C ASP A 132 20.08 -3.24 4.83
N PHE A 133 19.73 -2.75 6.01
CA PHE A 133 19.70 -3.52 7.25
C PHE A 133 18.67 -4.66 7.18
N ASP A 134 19.08 -5.87 7.56
CA ASP A 134 18.19 -7.02 7.70
C ASP A 134 17.86 -7.27 9.18
N PRO A 135 16.61 -7.03 9.62
CA PRO A 135 16.21 -7.28 11.00
C PRO A 135 16.01 -8.77 11.33
N LYS A 136 16.02 -9.65 10.31
CA LYS A 136 15.82 -11.08 10.54
C LYS A 136 17.01 -11.67 11.31
N GLY A 137 16.70 -12.43 12.37
CA GLY A 137 17.71 -13.05 13.20
C GLY A 137 18.47 -12.12 14.13
N LYS A 138 18.13 -10.82 14.16
CA LYS A 138 18.70 -9.85 15.08
C LYS A 138 17.95 -9.83 16.41
N SER A 139 18.68 -9.62 17.50
CA SER A 139 18.09 -9.42 18.81
C SER A 139 17.32 -8.08 18.88
N ASP A 140 16.40 -7.95 19.83
CA ASP A 140 15.70 -6.68 20.08
C ASP A 140 16.68 -5.55 20.44
N ALA A 141 17.76 -5.88 21.13
CA ALA A 141 18.81 -4.91 21.49
C ALA A 141 19.60 -4.44 20.26
N GLU A 142 19.92 -5.33 19.31
CA GLU A 142 20.56 -4.97 18.03
C GLU A 142 19.64 -4.08 17.18
N VAL A 143 18.37 -4.46 17.03
CA VAL A 143 17.40 -3.66 16.27
C VAL A 143 17.21 -2.29 16.91
N MET A 144 17.15 -2.21 18.23
CA MET A 144 17.05 -0.93 18.95
C MET A 144 18.28 -0.04 18.69
N ARG A 145 19.49 -0.59 18.79
CA ARG A 145 20.75 0.16 18.53
C ARG A 145 20.81 0.66 17.08
N PHE A 146 20.40 -0.20 16.12
CA PHE A 146 20.31 0.21 14.73
C PHE A 146 19.32 1.36 14.54
N CYS A 147 18.09 1.24 15.07
CA CYS A 147 17.07 2.28 15.00
C CYS A 147 17.54 3.60 15.59
N GLN A 148 18.26 3.56 16.72
CA GLN A 148 18.82 4.75 17.35
C GLN A 148 19.91 5.40 16.48
N ALA A 149 20.83 4.60 15.93
CA ALA A 149 21.86 5.08 15.02
C ALA A 149 21.27 5.69 13.73
N LEU A 150 20.24 5.07 13.16
CA LEU A 150 19.52 5.60 12.01
C LEU A 150 18.84 6.94 12.34
N MET A 151 18.17 7.04 13.49
CA MET A 151 17.49 8.28 13.89
C MET A 151 18.48 9.41 14.23
N ALA A 152 19.69 9.13 14.67
CA ALA A 152 20.72 10.13 14.90
C ALA A 152 21.04 10.96 13.64
N GLU A 153 20.83 10.38 12.45
CA GLU A 153 20.93 11.08 11.18
C GLU A 153 19.57 11.58 10.66
N LEU A 154 18.56 10.74 10.70
CA LEU A 154 17.25 11.01 10.09
C LEU A 154 16.47 12.13 10.78
N TYR A 155 16.62 12.34 12.09
CA TYR A 155 15.80 13.27 12.87
C TYR A 155 15.84 14.73 12.36
N ARG A 156 16.91 15.13 11.69
CA ARG A 156 17.06 16.47 11.10
C ARG A 156 16.13 16.73 9.92
N HIS A 157 15.60 15.66 9.32
CA HIS A 157 14.87 15.68 8.05
C HIS A 157 13.40 15.32 8.20
N VAL A 158 12.97 14.88 9.38
CA VAL A 158 11.59 14.43 9.64
C VAL A 158 10.96 15.26 10.75
N GLY A 159 9.64 15.35 10.72
CA GLY A 159 8.88 16.16 11.68
C GLY A 159 7.39 16.04 11.41
N ALA A 160 6.56 16.37 12.40
CA ALA A 160 5.10 16.23 12.32
C ALA A 160 4.49 17.00 11.13
N ASP A 161 5.06 18.18 10.82
CA ASP A 161 4.58 19.06 9.74
C ASP A 161 5.52 19.08 8.53
N THR A 162 6.56 18.25 8.54
CA THR A 162 7.55 18.17 7.45
C THR A 162 7.50 16.82 6.76
N ASP A 163 7.79 15.75 7.50
CA ASP A 163 7.87 14.40 6.98
C ASP A 163 7.54 13.38 8.08
N VAL A 164 6.51 12.58 7.86
CA VAL A 164 6.01 11.60 8.83
C VAL A 164 6.21 10.18 8.29
N PRO A 165 7.31 9.49 8.65
CA PRO A 165 7.52 8.09 8.28
C PRO A 165 6.50 7.14 8.92
N ALA A 166 6.47 5.91 8.39
CA ALA A 166 5.64 4.81 8.90
C ALA A 166 6.40 3.47 8.78
N GLY A 167 5.76 2.37 9.17
CA GLY A 167 6.26 1.03 8.91
C GLY A 167 6.13 0.61 7.45
N ASP A 168 6.94 -0.36 7.07
CA ASP A 168 6.95 -1.08 5.79
C ASP A 168 7.64 -2.45 6.00
N ILE A 169 8.07 -3.14 4.96
CA ILE A 169 8.80 -4.42 5.10
C ILE A 169 9.97 -4.27 6.07
N GLY A 170 10.03 -5.16 7.07
CA GLY A 170 11.08 -5.15 8.12
C GLY A 170 10.95 -4.04 9.16
N VAL A 171 9.89 -3.23 9.11
CA VAL A 171 9.60 -2.16 10.09
C VAL A 171 8.17 -2.31 10.58
N GLY A 172 8.01 -2.97 11.70
CA GLY A 172 6.74 -3.14 12.41
C GLY A 172 6.61 -2.21 13.62
N GLY A 173 5.65 -2.53 14.49
CA GLY A 173 5.39 -1.73 15.70
C GLY A 173 6.59 -1.62 16.64
N ARG A 174 7.44 -2.65 16.73
CA ARG A 174 8.68 -2.65 17.52
C ARG A 174 9.66 -1.59 16.99
N GLU A 175 9.97 -1.64 15.71
CA GLU A 175 10.90 -0.70 15.06
C GLU A 175 10.35 0.73 15.13
N VAL A 176 9.06 0.91 14.82
CA VAL A 176 8.40 2.23 14.96
C VAL A 176 8.51 2.75 16.39
N GLY A 177 8.35 1.88 17.39
CA GLY A 177 8.52 2.24 18.79
C GLY A 177 9.93 2.77 19.11
N TYR A 178 10.97 2.07 18.65
CA TYR A 178 12.37 2.48 18.87
C TYR A 178 12.69 3.78 18.11
N LEU A 179 12.23 3.92 16.86
CA LEU A 179 12.42 5.13 16.06
C LEU A 179 11.73 6.35 16.69
N ALA A 180 10.46 6.22 17.06
CA ALA A 180 9.68 7.31 17.66
C ALA A 180 10.22 7.70 19.05
N GLY A 181 10.62 6.72 19.86
CA GLY A 181 11.21 6.98 21.19
C GLY A 181 12.50 7.75 21.10
N TYR A 182 13.39 7.38 20.15
CA TYR A 182 14.66 8.08 19.98
C TYR A 182 14.49 9.45 19.32
N MET A 183 13.55 9.58 18.36
CA MET A 183 13.15 10.88 17.82
C MET A 183 12.73 11.86 18.93
N LYS A 184 11.87 11.42 19.85
CA LYS A 184 11.46 12.22 21.02
C LYS A 184 12.65 12.63 21.86
N LYS A 185 13.61 11.72 22.08
CA LYS A 185 14.84 12.00 22.85
C LYS A 185 15.70 13.08 22.18
N LEU A 186 15.88 13.01 20.85
CA LEU A 186 16.74 13.95 20.10
C LEU A 186 16.09 15.33 19.94
N SER A 187 14.80 15.37 19.61
CA SER A 187 14.09 16.62 19.36
C SER A 187 13.56 17.30 20.60
N ASN A 188 13.48 16.60 21.73
CA ASN A 188 12.79 17.03 22.96
C ASN A 188 11.32 17.42 22.72
N GLN A 189 10.65 16.76 21.76
CA GLN A 189 9.26 17.02 21.39
C GLN A 189 8.48 15.72 21.34
N ALA A 190 7.27 15.72 21.92
CA ALA A 190 6.32 14.61 21.84
C ALA A 190 5.35 14.82 20.65
N ALA A 191 5.89 14.96 19.44
CA ALA A 191 5.14 15.15 18.22
C ALA A 191 4.90 13.83 17.50
N CYS A 192 3.88 13.79 16.63
CA CYS A 192 3.60 12.63 15.75
C CYS A 192 4.57 12.62 14.57
N VAL A 193 5.78 12.13 14.75
CA VAL A 193 6.75 12.02 13.65
C VAL A 193 6.69 10.66 12.97
N PHE A 194 6.12 9.64 13.61
CA PHE A 194 5.89 8.30 13.02
C PHE A 194 4.43 7.91 13.17
N THR A 195 3.90 7.15 12.20
CA THR A 195 2.60 6.46 12.32
C THR A 195 2.79 4.94 12.35
N GLY A 196 1.75 4.22 12.80
CA GLY A 196 1.85 2.81 13.15
C GLY A 196 2.44 2.60 14.55
N ARG A 197 2.28 3.61 15.41
CA ARG A 197 2.71 3.56 16.81
C ARG A 197 1.83 2.63 17.62
N GLY A 198 2.37 2.14 18.73
CA GLY A 198 1.59 1.41 19.73
C GLY A 198 0.53 2.28 20.37
N LEU A 199 -0.59 1.68 20.80
CA LEU A 199 -1.69 2.40 21.45
C LEU A 199 -1.25 3.11 22.72
N SER A 200 -0.24 2.59 23.43
CA SER A 200 0.30 3.20 24.66
C SER A 200 1.03 4.53 24.45
N PHE A 201 1.36 4.90 23.21
CA PHE A 201 2.09 6.14 22.90
C PHE A 201 1.60 6.84 21.63
N GLY A 202 0.30 6.84 21.41
CA GLY A 202 -0.35 7.67 20.40
C GLY A 202 -0.72 6.98 19.11
N GLY A 203 -0.73 5.64 19.07
CA GLY A 203 -1.25 4.86 17.97
C GLY A 203 -2.76 4.97 17.82
N SER A 204 -3.29 4.66 16.64
CA SER A 204 -4.72 4.66 16.36
C SER A 204 -5.30 3.25 16.45
N LEU A 205 -6.50 3.14 16.99
CA LEU A 205 -7.36 1.97 16.81
C LEU A 205 -7.64 1.75 15.31
N ILE A 206 -8.05 0.56 14.94
CA ILE A 206 -8.33 0.15 13.55
C ILE A 206 -7.08 0.19 12.63
N ARG A 207 -5.89 0.53 13.11
CA ARG A 207 -4.70 0.58 12.24
C ARG A 207 -4.29 -0.80 11.70
N PRO A 208 -4.28 -1.90 12.49
CA PRO A 208 -4.02 -3.24 11.98
C PRO A 208 -5.07 -3.71 10.96
N GLU A 209 -6.33 -3.38 11.19
CA GLU A 209 -7.49 -3.78 10.38
C GLU A 209 -7.60 -3.00 9.07
N ALA A 210 -7.11 -1.78 9.07
CA ALA A 210 -7.43 -0.74 8.10
C ALA A 210 -7.22 -1.14 6.63
N THR A 211 -6.17 -1.89 6.31
CA THR A 211 -5.90 -2.28 4.92
C THR A 211 -6.91 -3.30 4.44
N GLY A 212 -7.18 -4.33 5.24
CA GLY A 212 -8.18 -5.35 4.93
C GLY A 212 -9.60 -4.80 4.89
N TYR A 213 -9.97 -3.96 5.87
CA TYR A 213 -11.27 -3.29 5.89
C TYR A 213 -11.45 -2.36 4.71
N GLY A 214 -10.46 -1.52 4.42
CA GLY A 214 -10.48 -0.60 3.28
C GLY A 214 -10.62 -1.33 1.94
N LEU A 215 -9.92 -2.45 1.76
CA LEU A 215 -10.06 -3.31 0.59
C LEU A 215 -11.50 -3.76 0.38
N VAL A 216 -12.15 -4.25 1.43
CA VAL A 216 -13.52 -4.76 1.34
C VAL A 216 -14.51 -3.61 1.13
N TYR A 217 -14.32 -2.45 1.75
CA TYR A 217 -15.15 -1.26 1.50
C TYR A 217 -15.06 -0.78 0.05
N PHE A 218 -13.84 -0.74 -0.51
CA PHE A 218 -13.65 -0.37 -1.91
C PHE A 218 -14.31 -1.39 -2.86
N ALA A 219 -14.10 -2.68 -2.61
CA ALA A 219 -14.71 -3.76 -3.39
C ALA A 219 -16.24 -3.75 -3.30
N GLN A 220 -16.81 -3.48 -2.12
CA GLN A 220 -18.25 -3.32 -1.93
C GLN A 220 -18.81 -2.15 -2.75
N ALA A 221 -18.09 -1.01 -2.79
CA ALA A 221 -18.47 0.12 -3.60
C ALA A 221 -18.44 -0.19 -5.11
N MET A 222 -17.45 -0.99 -5.56
CA MET A 222 -17.38 -1.46 -6.95
C MET A 222 -18.56 -2.38 -7.31
N LEU A 223 -18.94 -3.30 -6.41
CA LEU A 223 -20.11 -4.18 -6.61
C LEU A 223 -21.40 -3.38 -6.67
N ALA A 224 -21.55 -2.37 -5.82
CA ALA A 224 -22.73 -1.51 -5.77
C ALA A 224 -22.99 -0.77 -7.10
N GLU A 225 -21.97 -0.47 -7.90
CA GLU A 225 -22.12 0.10 -9.26
C GLU A 225 -22.86 -0.85 -10.22
N LYS A 226 -22.85 -2.13 -9.94
CA LYS A 226 -23.59 -3.16 -10.72
C LYS A 226 -24.84 -3.67 -9.99
N GLY A 227 -25.29 -2.98 -8.92
CA GLY A 227 -26.43 -3.39 -8.09
C GLY A 227 -26.18 -4.67 -7.28
N ASP A 228 -24.92 -5.00 -7.02
CA ASP A 228 -24.49 -6.23 -6.33
C ASP A 228 -23.84 -5.92 -4.96
N SER A 229 -23.58 -6.96 -4.15
CA SER A 229 -23.01 -6.83 -2.81
C SER A 229 -22.19 -8.06 -2.44
N PHE A 230 -21.51 -8.01 -1.28
CA PHE A 230 -20.84 -9.18 -0.70
C PHE A 230 -21.81 -10.26 -0.18
N THR A 231 -23.06 -9.91 0.11
CA THR A 231 -24.05 -10.83 0.70
C THR A 231 -24.23 -12.07 -0.17
N GLY A 232 -23.95 -13.24 0.39
CA GLY A 232 -24.09 -14.53 -0.28
C GLY A 232 -23.01 -14.85 -1.32
N LYS A 233 -22.01 -13.98 -1.52
CA LYS A 233 -20.91 -14.24 -2.44
C LYS A 233 -19.87 -15.17 -1.86
N VAL A 234 -19.32 -16.01 -2.72
CA VAL A 234 -18.16 -16.86 -2.40
C VAL A 234 -16.87 -16.07 -2.69
N VAL A 235 -15.99 -15.99 -1.69
CA VAL A 235 -14.80 -15.15 -1.73
C VAL A 235 -13.54 -15.99 -1.55
N SER A 236 -12.56 -15.83 -2.43
CA SER A 236 -11.20 -16.33 -2.25
C SER A 236 -10.29 -15.22 -1.75
N VAL A 237 -9.53 -15.51 -0.69
CA VAL A 237 -8.50 -14.62 -0.14
C VAL A 237 -7.17 -15.36 -0.18
N SER A 238 -6.12 -14.74 -0.72
CA SER A 238 -4.75 -15.22 -0.56
C SER A 238 -4.08 -14.56 0.63
N GLY A 239 -3.03 -15.20 1.14
CA GLY A 239 -2.34 -14.74 2.33
C GLY A 239 -3.01 -15.19 3.63
N SER A 240 -2.31 -14.95 4.73
CA SER A 240 -2.74 -15.19 6.10
C SER A 240 -2.12 -14.17 7.07
N GLY A 241 -1.59 -13.08 6.53
CA GLY A 241 -1.11 -11.92 7.30
C GLY A 241 -2.22 -10.92 7.61
N ASN A 242 -1.88 -9.76 8.18
CA ASN A 242 -2.85 -8.74 8.59
C ASN A 242 -3.89 -8.40 7.53
N VAL A 243 -3.47 -8.12 6.30
CA VAL A 243 -4.40 -7.73 5.22
C VAL A 243 -5.42 -8.82 4.97
N ALA A 244 -4.97 -10.08 4.84
CA ALA A 244 -5.85 -11.23 4.59
C ALA A 244 -6.79 -11.49 5.77
N GLN A 245 -6.28 -11.49 7.00
CA GLN A 245 -7.08 -11.75 8.21
C GLN A 245 -8.24 -10.76 8.33
N TYR A 246 -7.97 -9.47 8.16
CA TYR A 246 -9.01 -8.44 8.29
C TYR A 246 -9.87 -8.26 7.04
N ALA A 247 -9.39 -8.65 5.85
CA ALA A 247 -10.25 -8.78 4.68
C ALA A 247 -11.27 -9.92 4.87
N ILE A 248 -10.85 -11.07 5.41
CA ILE A 248 -11.74 -12.17 5.78
C ILE A 248 -12.78 -11.69 6.79
N GLU A 249 -12.35 -11.06 7.89
CA GLU A 249 -13.25 -10.57 8.95
C GLU A 249 -14.31 -9.62 8.40
N LYS A 250 -13.89 -8.62 7.62
CA LYS A 250 -14.83 -7.63 7.07
C LYS A 250 -15.76 -8.26 6.02
N ALA A 251 -15.27 -9.15 5.16
CA ALA A 251 -16.10 -9.83 4.19
C ALA A 251 -17.18 -10.71 4.85
N LEU A 252 -16.81 -11.43 5.92
CA LEU A 252 -17.79 -12.19 6.73
C LEU A 252 -18.84 -11.28 7.35
N SER A 253 -18.47 -10.12 7.87
CA SER A 253 -19.39 -9.15 8.45
C SER A 253 -20.41 -8.59 7.45
N LEU A 254 -20.07 -8.61 6.15
CA LEU A 254 -20.96 -8.23 5.04
C LEU A 254 -21.75 -9.41 4.46
N GLY A 255 -21.72 -10.57 5.11
CA GLY A 255 -22.49 -11.75 4.73
C GLY A 255 -21.89 -12.56 3.57
N ALA A 256 -20.60 -12.42 3.30
CA ALA A 256 -19.91 -13.25 2.34
C ALA A 256 -19.50 -14.60 2.94
N LYS A 257 -19.28 -15.59 2.07
CA LYS A 257 -18.69 -16.88 2.39
C LYS A 257 -17.23 -16.89 1.92
N VAL A 258 -16.29 -16.66 2.83
CA VAL A 258 -14.86 -16.74 2.52
C VAL A 258 -14.41 -18.20 2.61
N VAL A 259 -13.75 -18.72 1.57
CA VAL A 259 -13.47 -20.16 1.44
C VAL A 259 -11.97 -20.49 1.37
N THR A 260 -11.08 -19.51 1.30
CA THR A 260 -9.64 -19.78 1.22
C THR A 260 -8.82 -18.84 2.10
N CYS A 261 -7.66 -19.33 2.54
CA CYS A 261 -6.51 -18.54 2.96
C CYS A 261 -5.23 -19.26 2.50
N SER A 262 -4.09 -18.55 2.44
CA SER A 262 -2.84 -19.14 1.96
C SER A 262 -1.61 -18.59 2.68
N ASP A 263 -0.50 -19.27 2.52
CA ASP A 263 0.84 -18.75 2.80
C ASP A 263 1.85 -19.23 1.75
N SER A 264 3.15 -19.04 1.99
CA SER A 264 4.19 -19.44 1.03
C SER A 264 4.30 -20.96 0.79
N SER A 265 3.67 -21.79 1.63
CA SER A 265 3.69 -23.26 1.49
C SER A 265 2.48 -23.82 0.74
N GLY A 266 1.38 -23.06 0.63
CA GLY A 266 0.17 -23.54 -0.05
C GLY A 266 -1.09 -22.80 0.40
N TYR A 267 -2.25 -23.32 0.05
CA TYR A 267 -3.51 -22.76 0.47
C TYR A 267 -4.47 -23.79 1.09
N VAL A 268 -5.37 -23.29 1.91
CA VAL A 268 -6.47 -24.06 2.51
C VAL A 268 -7.75 -23.74 1.76
N TYR A 269 -8.56 -24.78 1.48
CA TYR A 269 -9.91 -24.64 0.96
C TYR A 269 -10.91 -25.18 1.97
N ASP A 270 -11.76 -24.29 2.43
CA ASP A 270 -12.86 -24.59 3.33
C ASP A 270 -14.20 -24.44 2.58
N VAL A 271 -14.76 -25.55 2.13
CA VAL A 271 -16.01 -25.56 1.34
C VAL A 271 -17.20 -24.98 2.12
N GLU A 272 -17.20 -25.13 3.44
CA GLU A 272 -18.24 -24.56 4.33
C GLU A 272 -17.99 -23.08 4.65
N GLY A 273 -16.77 -22.60 4.40
CA GLY A 273 -16.33 -21.24 4.63
C GLY A 273 -15.87 -20.97 6.07
N PHE A 274 -15.23 -19.83 6.21
CA PHE A 274 -14.78 -19.32 7.51
C PHE A 274 -15.96 -18.94 8.40
N THR A 275 -15.83 -19.22 9.70
CA THR A 275 -16.64 -18.67 10.78
C THR A 275 -15.78 -17.78 11.66
N THR A 276 -16.42 -17.07 12.60
CA THR A 276 -15.69 -16.24 13.58
C THR A 276 -14.71 -17.09 14.40
N GLU A 277 -15.08 -18.31 14.80
CA GLU A 277 -14.22 -19.24 15.55
C GLU A 277 -13.02 -19.71 14.69
N LYS A 278 -13.27 -20.06 13.44
CA LYS A 278 -12.22 -20.47 12.49
C LYS A 278 -11.24 -19.33 12.23
N LEU A 279 -11.75 -18.10 12.09
CA LEU A 279 -10.89 -16.93 11.93
C LEU A 279 -10.06 -16.67 13.19
N ALA A 280 -10.64 -16.74 14.38
CA ALA A 280 -9.90 -16.59 15.63
C ALA A 280 -8.78 -17.63 15.77
N ALA A 281 -9.02 -18.87 15.38
CA ALA A 281 -8.00 -19.92 15.35
C ALA A 281 -6.87 -19.60 14.34
N LEU A 282 -7.19 -19.08 13.16
CA LEU A 282 -6.21 -18.63 12.18
C LEU A 282 -5.32 -17.52 12.75
N LEU A 283 -5.93 -16.52 13.41
CA LEU A 283 -5.20 -15.43 14.08
C LEU A 283 -4.25 -15.96 15.15
N GLU A 284 -4.71 -16.90 15.99
CA GLU A 284 -3.87 -17.51 17.02
C GLU A 284 -2.69 -18.27 16.41
N ILE A 285 -2.94 -19.11 15.40
CA ILE A 285 -1.90 -19.85 14.70
C ILE A 285 -0.85 -18.91 14.09
N LYS A 286 -1.29 -17.87 13.39
CA LYS A 286 -0.39 -16.97 12.66
C LYS A 286 0.33 -15.97 13.56
N ASN A 287 -0.39 -15.33 14.47
CA ASN A 287 0.11 -14.16 15.21
C ASN A 287 0.76 -14.56 16.55
N VAL A 288 0.29 -15.65 17.19
CA VAL A 288 0.80 -16.12 18.48
C VAL A 288 1.78 -17.28 18.30
N LYS A 289 1.33 -18.35 17.66
CA LYS A 289 2.13 -19.58 17.48
C LYS A 289 3.16 -19.48 16.34
N ARG A 290 3.01 -18.47 15.44
CA ARG A 290 3.83 -18.30 14.22
C ARG A 290 3.83 -19.52 13.30
N GLY A 291 2.71 -20.25 13.31
CA GLY A 291 2.50 -21.48 12.54
C GLY A 291 2.15 -21.21 11.07
N ARG A 292 1.79 -22.28 10.37
CA ARG A 292 1.44 -22.27 8.94
C ARG A 292 -0.05 -22.49 8.74
N VAL A 293 -0.56 -22.14 7.55
CA VAL A 293 -1.97 -22.43 7.20
C VAL A 293 -2.23 -23.94 7.12
N LYS A 294 -1.19 -24.77 6.96
CA LYS A 294 -1.28 -26.23 7.05
C LYS A 294 -1.74 -26.67 8.45
N ASP A 295 -1.20 -26.06 9.50
CA ASP A 295 -1.59 -26.36 10.89
C ASP A 295 -3.07 -26.05 11.12
N TYR A 296 -3.56 -24.96 10.50
CA TYR A 296 -4.97 -24.59 10.50
C TYR A 296 -5.85 -25.63 9.76
N ALA A 297 -5.40 -26.09 8.58
CA ALA A 297 -6.09 -27.13 7.84
C ALA A 297 -6.19 -28.45 8.64
N GLU A 298 -5.11 -28.85 9.30
CA GLU A 298 -5.07 -30.06 10.16
C GLU A 298 -6.01 -29.92 11.36
N GLN A 299 -6.05 -28.75 12.01
CA GLN A 299 -6.91 -28.49 13.17
C GLN A 299 -8.40 -28.65 12.86
N PHE A 300 -8.83 -28.25 11.66
CA PHE A 300 -10.23 -28.28 11.25
C PHE A 300 -10.58 -29.39 10.24
N GLY A 301 -9.63 -30.26 9.87
CA GLY A 301 -9.84 -31.31 8.89
C GLY A 301 -10.15 -30.80 7.49
N LEU A 302 -9.55 -29.67 7.09
CA LEU A 302 -9.79 -28.98 5.81
C LEU A 302 -8.86 -29.47 4.71
N GLN A 303 -9.23 -29.22 3.46
CA GLN A 303 -8.37 -29.51 2.32
C GLN A 303 -7.19 -28.54 2.27
N TYR A 304 -5.97 -29.09 2.14
CA TYR A 304 -4.75 -28.32 1.98
C TYR A 304 -4.07 -28.68 0.66
N PHE A 305 -3.66 -27.66 -0.08
CA PHE A 305 -3.01 -27.78 -1.39
C PHE A 305 -1.59 -27.21 -1.33
N GLU A 306 -0.62 -28.09 -1.14
CA GLU A 306 0.80 -27.73 -1.02
C GLU A 306 1.34 -27.15 -2.31
N GLY A 307 2.14 -26.06 -2.22
CA GLY A 307 2.79 -25.41 -3.35
C GLY A 307 1.86 -24.70 -4.31
N LYS A 308 0.54 -24.63 -4.04
CA LYS A 308 -0.45 -24.01 -4.91
C LYS A 308 -0.98 -22.70 -4.36
N ARG A 309 -1.54 -21.88 -5.27
CA ARG A 309 -2.26 -20.64 -4.99
C ARG A 309 -3.78 -20.87 -5.12
N PRO A 310 -4.65 -20.09 -4.45
CA PRO A 310 -6.09 -20.39 -4.36
C PRO A 310 -6.92 -20.05 -5.62
N TRP A 311 -6.29 -19.69 -6.72
CA TRP A 311 -6.96 -19.15 -7.91
C TRP A 311 -7.66 -20.21 -8.79
N GLU A 312 -7.54 -21.49 -8.44
CA GLU A 312 -8.30 -22.58 -9.07
C GLU A 312 -9.72 -22.72 -8.51
N VAL A 313 -9.98 -22.17 -7.32
CA VAL A 313 -11.27 -22.29 -6.64
C VAL A 313 -12.32 -21.42 -7.34
N LYS A 314 -13.51 -21.98 -7.57
CA LYS A 314 -14.62 -21.23 -8.15
C LYS A 314 -15.19 -20.26 -7.13
N VAL A 315 -15.10 -18.97 -7.41
CA VAL A 315 -15.54 -17.88 -6.53
C VAL A 315 -16.15 -16.73 -7.31
N ASP A 316 -16.95 -15.92 -6.65
CA ASP A 316 -17.48 -14.66 -7.20
C ASP A 316 -16.48 -13.52 -7.09
N ILE A 317 -15.68 -13.51 -6.00
CA ILE A 317 -14.75 -12.43 -5.67
C ILE A 317 -13.39 -13.03 -5.32
N ALA A 318 -12.31 -12.46 -5.85
CA ALA A 318 -10.94 -12.81 -5.50
C ALA A 318 -10.20 -11.59 -4.91
N LEU A 319 -9.62 -11.78 -3.71
CA LEU A 319 -8.88 -10.75 -2.98
C LEU A 319 -7.41 -11.19 -2.79
N PRO A 320 -6.51 -10.84 -3.70
CA PRO A 320 -5.09 -11.13 -3.57
C PRO A 320 -4.46 -10.26 -2.47
N CYS A 321 -4.13 -10.89 -1.32
CA CYS A 321 -3.67 -10.23 -0.10
C CYS A 321 -2.30 -10.72 0.40
N ALA A 322 -1.56 -11.50 -0.40
CA ALA A 322 -0.29 -12.10 0.03
C ALA A 322 0.93 -11.32 -0.46
N THR A 323 1.34 -11.52 -1.70
CA THR A 323 2.61 -10.99 -2.21
C THR A 323 2.50 -10.44 -3.61
N GLN A 324 3.54 -9.68 -4.01
CA GLN A 324 3.69 -9.19 -5.38
C GLN A 324 3.71 -10.36 -6.39
N ASN A 325 3.08 -10.16 -7.55
CA ASN A 325 3.03 -11.10 -8.68
C ASN A 325 2.52 -12.51 -8.31
N GLU A 326 1.59 -12.60 -7.38
CA GLU A 326 0.99 -13.88 -6.98
C GLU A 326 -0.17 -14.33 -7.89
N LEU A 327 -0.72 -13.44 -8.70
CA LEU A 327 -1.79 -13.72 -9.65
C LEU A 327 -1.28 -13.45 -11.06
N GLU A 328 -0.94 -14.52 -11.77
CA GLU A 328 -0.39 -14.49 -13.11
C GLU A 328 -1.48 -14.67 -14.18
N LEU A 329 -1.13 -14.47 -15.46
CA LEU A 329 -2.09 -14.60 -16.58
C LEU A 329 -2.86 -15.93 -16.56
N SER A 330 -2.18 -17.04 -16.27
CA SER A 330 -2.82 -18.37 -16.18
C SER A 330 -3.84 -18.46 -15.06
N ASP A 331 -3.62 -17.76 -13.95
CA ASP A 331 -4.52 -17.69 -12.81
C ASP A 331 -5.74 -16.82 -13.15
N ALA A 332 -5.51 -15.66 -13.79
CA ALA A 332 -6.58 -14.79 -14.28
C ALA A 332 -7.51 -15.53 -15.26
N GLN A 333 -6.96 -16.30 -16.19
CA GLN A 333 -7.73 -17.11 -17.12
C GLN A 333 -8.60 -18.17 -16.42
N ARG A 334 -8.08 -18.78 -15.35
CA ARG A 334 -8.86 -19.73 -14.52
C ARG A 334 -10.00 -19.03 -13.77
N LEU A 335 -9.73 -17.89 -13.14
CA LEU A 335 -10.73 -17.08 -12.46
C LEU A 335 -11.83 -16.64 -13.42
N ILE A 336 -11.49 -16.14 -14.61
CA ILE A 336 -12.43 -15.74 -15.66
C ILE A 336 -13.30 -16.94 -16.09
N LYS A 337 -12.67 -18.10 -16.38
CA LYS A 337 -13.38 -19.32 -16.75
C LYS A 337 -14.36 -19.79 -15.66
N ASN A 338 -13.99 -19.59 -14.40
CA ASN A 338 -14.81 -19.93 -13.23
C ASN A 338 -15.90 -18.90 -12.92
N GLY A 339 -15.96 -17.77 -13.65
CA GLY A 339 -17.00 -16.76 -13.55
C GLY A 339 -16.79 -15.74 -12.46
N VAL A 340 -15.51 -15.44 -12.09
CA VAL A 340 -15.21 -14.37 -11.15
C VAL A 340 -15.79 -13.04 -11.63
N ARG A 341 -16.38 -12.27 -10.73
CA ARG A 341 -17.00 -10.97 -11.04
C ARG A 341 -16.13 -9.80 -10.67
N LEU A 342 -15.34 -9.96 -9.60
CA LEU A 342 -14.50 -8.91 -9.06
C LEU A 342 -13.16 -9.47 -8.58
N VAL A 343 -12.08 -8.77 -8.91
CA VAL A 343 -10.75 -8.93 -8.32
C VAL A 343 -10.33 -7.59 -7.74
N ALA A 344 -9.97 -7.54 -6.44
CA ALA A 344 -9.47 -6.31 -5.81
C ALA A 344 -8.20 -6.60 -5.00
N GLU A 345 -7.18 -5.79 -5.21
CA GLU A 345 -5.83 -5.99 -4.70
C GLU A 345 -5.65 -5.50 -3.26
N GLY A 346 -5.46 -6.44 -2.33
CA GLY A 346 -5.08 -6.13 -0.95
C GLY A 346 -3.58 -5.95 -0.77
N ALA A 347 -2.77 -6.75 -1.47
CA ALA A 347 -1.32 -6.59 -1.52
C ALA A 347 -0.90 -5.46 -2.48
N ASN A 348 0.39 -5.13 -2.49
CA ASN A 348 0.95 -4.20 -3.47
C ASN A 348 1.35 -4.98 -4.73
N MET A 349 0.75 -4.64 -5.87
CA MET A 349 0.97 -5.24 -7.19
C MET A 349 0.94 -6.79 -7.19
N PRO A 350 -0.11 -7.43 -6.64
CA PRO A 350 -0.18 -8.89 -6.61
C PRO A 350 -0.51 -9.49 -7.96
N THR A 351 -1.14 -8.72 -8.86
CA THR A 351 -1.58 -9.15 -10.20
C THR A 351 -0.60 -8.65 -11.25
N THR A 352 -0.15 -9.52 -12.16
CA THR A 352 0.72 -9.11 -13.25
C THR A 352 -0.04 -8.23 -14.27
N ILE A 353 0.68 -7.47 -15.09
CA ILE A 353 0.07 -6.57 -16.08
C ILE A 353 -0.81 -7.38 -17.05
N GLU A 354 -0.30 -8.49 -17.57
CA GLU A 354 -1.00 -9.35 -18.50
C GLU A 354 -2.27 -9.96 -17.88
N ALA A 355 -2.21 -10.29 -16.58
CA ALA A 355 -3.37 -10.79 -15.84
C ALA A 355 -4.42 -9.69 -15.65
N THR A 356 -3.98 -8.46 -15.33
CA THR A 356 -4.86 -7.29 -15.20
C THR A 356 -5.59 -6.98 -16.52
N GLU A 357 -4.85 -6.95 -17.63
CA GLU A 357 -5.41 -6.73 -18.96
C GLU A 357 -6.44 -7.82 -19.34
N ALA A 358 -6.12 -9.08 -19.06
CA ALA A 358 -7.04 -10.20 -19.33
C ALA A 358 -8.34 -10.11 -18.50
N LEU A 359 -8.24 -9.76 -17.21
CA LEU A 359 -9.41 -9.56 -16.33
C LEU A 359 -10.29 -8.42 -16.83
N GLN A 360 -9.70 -7.27 -17.17
CA GLN A 360 -10.42 -6.11 -17.70
C GLN A 360 -11.08 -6.41 -19.06
N ALA A 361 -10.37 -7.07 -19.95
CA ALA A 361 -10.91 -7.47 -21.27
C ALA A 361 -12.09 -8.44 -21.15
N ALA A 362 -12.11 -9.29 -20.12
CA ALA A 362 -13.20 -10.20 -19.81
C ALA A 362 -14.38 -9.53 -19.07
N GLY A 363 -14.31 -8.22 -18.79
CA GLY A 363 -15.37 -7.50 -18.11
C GLY A 363 -15.40 -7.70 -16.59
N VAL A 364 -14.35 -8.29 -16.00
CA VAL A 364 -14.22 -8.44 -14.54
C VAL A 364 -13.93 -7.08 -13.93
N LEU A 365 -14.63 -6.75 -12.84
CA LEU A 365 -14.34 -5.54 -12.07
C LEU A 365 -12.96 -5.69 -11.41
N PHE A 366 -12.01 -4.81 -11.77
CA PHE A 366 -10.65 -4.87 -11.25
C PHE A 366 -10.32 -3.64 -10.41
N GLY A 367 -10.06 -3.86 -9.11
CA GLY A 367 -9.69 -2.83 -8.14
C GLY A 367 -8.19 -2.80 -7.91
N PRO A 368 -7.44 -1.79 -8.43
CA PRO A 368 -5.98 -1.73 -8.30
C PRO A 368 -5.56 -1.46 -6.86
N GLY A 369 -4.44 -2.05 -6.44
CA GLY A 369 -3.91 -1.95 -5.07
C GLY A 369 -3.73 -0.51 -4.59
N LYS A 370 -3.28 0.38 -5.46
CA LYS A 370 -3.11 1.81 -5.15
C LYS A 370 -4.37 2.45 -4.55
N ALA A 371 -5.55 2.06 -5.02
CA ALA A 371 -6.85 2.52 -4.51
C ALA A 371 -7.41 1.55 -3.46
N ALA A 372 -7.50 0.27 -3.79
CA ALA A 372 -8.17 -0.73 -2.97
C ALA A 372 -7.50 -0.95 -1.61
N ASN A 373 -6.16 -0.93 -1.54
CA ASN A 373 -5.43 -1.12 -0.27
C ASN A 373 -5.04 0.20 0.44
N ALA A 374 -5.61 1.32 0.04
CA ALA A 374 -5.31 2.63 0.63
C ALA A 374 -5.78 2.80 2.09
N GLY A 375 -6.55 1.85 2.62
CA GLY A 375 -7.03 1.90 4.00
C GLY A 375 -5.93 2.06 5.05
N GLY A 376 -4.81 1.37 4.87
CA GLY A 376 -3.67 1.47 5.78
C GLY A 376 -3.06 2.87 5.87
N VAL A 377 -2.82 3.51 4.74
CA VAL A 377 -2.30 4.89 4.72
C VAL A 377 -3.37 5.91 5.12
N THR A 378 -4.63 5.66 4.81
CA THR A 378 -5.76 6.45 5.29
C THR A 378 -5.77 6.52 6.83
N THR A 379 -5.73 5.35 7.49
CA THR A 379 -5.71 5.32 8.97
C THR A 379 -4.41 5.91 9.55
N SER A 380 -3.29 5.83 8.82
CA SER A 380 -2.08 6.57 9.21
C SER A 380 -2.31 8.08 9.20
N GLY A 381 -3.02 8.63 8.22
CA GLY A 381 -3.41 10.04 8.20
C GLY A 381 -4.39 10.40 9.32
N LEU A 382 -5.32 9.50 9.65
CA LEU A 382 -6.21 9.67 10.80
C LEU A 382 -5.44 9.64 12.13
N GLU A 383 -4.38 8.81 12.24
CA GLU A 383 -3.47 8.81 13.40
C GLU A 383 -2.73 10.15 13.55
N MET A 384 -2.30 10.75 12.43
CA MET A 384 -1.72 12.09 12.44
C MET A 384 -2.74 13.13 12.94
N ALA A 385 -3.99 13.08 12.44
CA ALA A 385 -5.05 13.99 12.86
C ALA A 385 -5.36 13.88 14.37
N GLN A 386 -5.51 12.66 14.89
CA GLN A 386 -5.70 12.41 16.33
C GLN A 386 -4.56 12.99 17.14
N SER A 387 -3.32 12.79 16.69
CA SER A 387 -2.13 13.30 17.39
C SER A 387 -2.04 14.82 17.38
N SER A 388 -2.41 15.48 16.27
CA SER A 388 -2.46 16.95 16.19
C SER A 388 -3.51 17.53 17.13
N GLN A 389 -4.64 16.87 17.29
CA GLN A 389 -5.70 17.26 18.22
C GLN A 389 -5.40 16.87 19.66
N ARG A 390 -4.43 15.97 19.89
CA ARG A 390 -4.14 15.32 21.19
C ARG A 390 -5.34 14.58 21.75
N LEU A 391 -6.11 13.93 20.88
CA LEU A 391 -7.30 13.15 21.22
C LEU A 391 -7.15 11.73 20.68
N TYR A 392 -7.80 10.79 21.35
CA TYR A 392 -8.03 9.44 20.85
C TYR A 392 -9.48 9.31 20.39
N TRP A 393 -9.67 8.76 19.21
CA TRP A 393 -10.99 8.41 18.70
C TRP A 393 -11.31 6.95 19.01
N THR A 394 -12.59 6.63 19.14
CA THR A 394 -13.04 5.24 19.32
C THR A 394 -12.80 4.43 18.03
N ALA A 395 -12.88 3.11 18.15
CA ALA A 395 -12.75 2.24 16.98
C ALA A 395 -13.84 2.54 15.92
N GLU A 396 -15.06 2.81 16.38
CA GLU A 396 -16.20 3.15 15.53
C GLU A 396 -15.98 4.49 14.80
N GLU A 397 -15.45 5.50 15.49
CA GLU A 397 -15.13 6.79 14.87
C GLU A 397 -14.05 6.67 13.78
N VAL A 398 -13.01 5.87 14.04
CA VAL A 398 -11.94 5.63 13.07
C VAL A 398 -12.46 4.82 11.89
N ASP A 399 -13.22 3.74 12.13
CA ASP A 399 -13.79 2.90 11.06
C ASP A 399 -14.79 3.67 10.19
N ALA A 400 -15.65 4.49 10.80
CA ALA A 400 -16.58 5.33 10.04
C ALA A 400 -15.85 6.33 9.12
N LYS A 401 -14.76 6.95 9.60
CA LYS A 401 -13.92 7.84 8.79
C LYS A 401 -13.18 7.08 7.68
N LEU A 402 -12.63 5.90 8.01
CA LEU A 402 -11.99 5.00 7.04
C LEU A 402 -12.97 4.62 5.93
N HIS A 403 -14.17 4.16 6.30
CA HIS A 403 -15.21 3.78 5.34
C HIS A 403 -15.57 4.94 4.42
N ARG A 404 -15.82 6.13 4.97
CA ARG A 404 -16.13 7.33 4.17
C ARG A 404 -15.01 7.67 3.19
N ILE A 405 -13.76 7.64 3.62
CA ILE A 405 -12.61 7.94 2.74
C ILE A 405 -12.48 6.89 1.64
N MET A 406 -12.72 5.60 1.93
CA MET A 406 -12.69 4.56 0.90
C MET A 406 -13.79 4.75 -0.15
N LEU A 407 -14.98 5.22 0.24
CA LEU A 407 -16.03 5.61 -0.71
C LEU A 407 -15.62 6.84 -1.55
N ASP A 408 -14.98 7.83 -0.95
CA ASP A 408 -14.48 9.00 -1.67
C ASP A 408 -13.36 8.61 -2.66
N ILE A 409 -12.47 7.67 -2.29
CA ILE A 409 -11.47 7.09 -3.20
C ILE A 409 -12.17 6.42 -4.39
N HIS A 410 -13.17 5.57 -4.12
CA HIS A 410 -13.93 4.89 -5.16
C HIS A 410 -14.60 5.90 -6.10
N ALA A 411 -15.29 6.92 -5.56
CA ALA A 411 -15.96 7.94 -6.35
C ALA A 411 -14.98 8.71 -7.26
N ASN A 412 -13.80 9.05 -6.77
CA ASN A 412 -12.75 9.70 -7.55
C ASN A 412 -12.20 8.77 -8.65
N CYS A 413 -11.94 7.50 -8.34
CA CYS A 413 -11.52 6.53 -9.33
C CYS A 413 -12.59 6.32 -10.42
N LYS A 414 -13.86 6.25 -10.05
CA LYS A 414 -15.00 6.18 -10.99
C LYS A 414 -15.03 7.42 -11.90
N LYS A 415 -14.95 8.61 -11.33
CA LYS A 415 -15.00 9.88 -12.08
C LYS A 415 -13.99 9.91 -13.23
N TYR A 416 -12.77 9.47 -13.01
CA TYR A 416 -11.70 9.52 -14.01
C TYR A 416 -11.50 8.21 -14.75
N GLY A 417 -12.09 7.11 -14.30
CA GLY A 417 -12.04 5.81 -14.93
C GLY A 417 -13.25 5.48 -15.82
N THR A 418 -14.28 6.32 -15.81
CA THR A 418 -15.40 6.22 -16.74
C THR A 418 -14.96 6.77 -18.09
N ILE A 419 -14.79 5.89 -19.08
CA ILE A 419 -14.32 6.21 -20.43
C ILE A 419 -15.51 6.06 -21.39
N GLU A 420 -15.74 7.09 -22.21
CA GLU A 420 -16.83 7.07 -23.21
C GLU A 420 -16.70 5.87 -24.14
N GLY A 421 -17.80 5.14 -24.33
CA GLY A 421 -17.84 3.93 -25.15
C GLY A 421 -17.40 2.64 -24.43
N GLN A 422 -16.98 2.72 -23.17
CA GLN A 422 -16.68 1.54 -22.34
C GLN A 422 -17.79 1.26 -21.34
N GLU A 423 -18.24 0.00 -21.26
CA GLU A 423 -19.30 -0.41 -20.31
C GLU A 423 -18.80 -0.44 -18.86
N ASN A 424 -17.54 -0.81 -18.65
CA ASN A 424 -16.94 -0.95 -17.33
C ASN A 424 -16.01 0.21 -17.02
N ILE A 425 -16.00 0.60 -15.73
CA ILE A 425 -15.09 1.60 -15.19
C ILE A 425 -13.67 1.03 -15.18
N ASN A 426 -12.72 1.75 -15.76
CA ASN A 426 -11.31 1.42 -15.67
C ASN A 426 -10.71 2.04 -14.39
N TYR A 427 -10.78 1.30 -13.28
CA TYR A 427 -10.27 1.79 -11.98
C TYR A 427 -8.75 1.99 -11.95
N VAL A 428 -7.98 1.33 -12.83
CA VAL A 428 -6.51 1.53 -12.92
C VAL A 428 -6.23 2.93 -13.44
N VAL A 429 -6.81 3.29 -14.59
CA VAL A 429 -6.72 4.65 -15.14
C VAL A 429 -7.31 5.66 -14.17
N GLY A 430 -8.49 5.35 -13.61
CA GLY A 430 -9.18 6.20 -12.65
C GLY A 430 -8.33 6.56 -11.45
N ALA A 431 -7.67 5.58 -10.83
CA ALA A 431 -6.79 5.80 -9.68
C ALA A 431 -5.56 6.66 -10.03
N ASN A 432 -4.91 6.37 -11.17
CA ASN A 432 -3.73 7.12 -11.59
C ASN A 432 -4.08 8.58 -11.94
N VAL A 433 -5.16 8.81 -12.71
CA VAL A 433 -5.60 10.17 -13.07
C VAL A 433 -6.11 10.94 -11.85
N ALA A 434 -6.92 10.34 -10.99
CA ALA A 434 -7.42 11.00 -9.77
C ALA A 434 -6.27 11.45 -8.84
N GLY A 435 -5.31 10.57 -8.60
CA GLY A 435 -4.12 10.88 -7.82
C GLY A 435 -3.28 11.99 -8.48
N PHE A 436 -3.05 11.88 -9.78
CA PHE A 436 -2.32 12.89 -10.55
C PHE A 436 -2.98 14.27 -10.48
N VAL A 437 -4.27 14.37 -10.79
CA VAL A 437 -4.99 15.66 -10.83
C VAL A 437 -4.89 16.41 -9.51
N LYS A 438 -5.07 15.73 -8.39
CA LYS A 438 -5.00 16.36 -7.08
C LYS A 438 -3.62 16.97 -6.79
N VAL A 439 -2.54 16.24 -7.11
CA VAL A 439 -1.17 16.72 -6.91
C VAL A 439 -0.83 17.82 -7.92
N ALA A 440 -1.18 17.62 -9.18
CA ALA A 440 -0.87 18.55 -10.26
C ALA A 440 -1.58 19.91 -10.07
N ASP A 441 -2.85 19.90 -9.67
CA ASP A 441 -3.58 21.14 -9.38
C ASP A 441 -2.95 21.89 -8.19
N ALA A 442 -2.50 21.17 -7.14
CA ALA A 442 -1.80 21.79 -6.02
C ALA A 442 -0.43 22.38 -6.45
N MET A 443 0.35 21.66 -7.26
CA MET A 443 1.63 22.15 -7.78
C MET A 443 1.48 23.38 -8.67
N LEU A 444 0.44 23.43 -9.52
CA LEU A 444 0.15 24.58 -10.36
C LEU A 444 -0.33 25.78 -9.52
N ALA A 445 -1.17 25.55 -8.51
CA ALA A 445 -1.68 26.61 -7.64
C ALA A 445 -0.58 27.26 -6.77
N GLN A 446 0.43 26.49 -6.38
CA GLN A 446 1.56 26.96 -5.56
C GLN A 446 2.70 27.58 -6.41
N GLY A 447 2.69 27.37 -7.71
CA GLY A 447 3.71 27.90 -8.61
C GLY A 447 5.01 27.07 -8.62
N VAL A 448 6.09 27.72 -9.02
CA VAL A 448 7.44 27.15 -9.09
C VAL A 448 8.27 27.72 -7.93
N TYR A 449 8.67 26.84 -7.00
CA TYR A 449 9.49 27.19 -5.82
C TYR A 449 10.65 26.21 -5.65
#